data_8317b9dbca7aca84e22ea9466c50cfbf
#
_entry.id   8317b9dbca7aca84e22ea9466c50cfbf
#
_cell.length_a   1.000
_cell.length_b   1.000
_cell.length_c   1.000
_cell.angle_alpha   90.00
_cell.angle_beta   90.00
_cell.angle_gamma   90.00
#
_symmetry.space_group_name_H-M   'P 1'
#
loop_
_entity.id
_entity.type
_entity.pdbx_description
1 polymer ?
#
loop_
_entity_poly.entity_id
_entity_poly.type
_entity_poly.pdbx_seq_one_letter_code
_entity_poly.pdbx_strand_id
1 'polypeptide(L)'
;MIVGATVIGAVNGYRRGFWLSLAQYVGLVIGVVLGAIAAGPLLDYIGIHNPVARPLGAVLVLVIGGSLGSSIGFAAGEPIRRNILRKGIHTMPDSVGGAALSTIAVLAMCWFLGLSFSNGPSQEVAQQIQRSTVLRTLDAVAPRPPGFLARVEGILGGVTFPPVFAGLEPSLPAPLPVPASIDTPGVRQAAQLVVKVTGTGCGGLVTGSGFPIGNGYVVTNAHVVSGTSNHSVETRAGSVLRAEVVYFDSDRDVALLYVPDYVNAVLDLGPAERGTQGAVIGYPGGGPESEQPAVVDGAIEAAGRDIYNQKPVTREIYVIQARVRPGNSGGPLVDLQGRVLGIVFATSASQPDQAYALTDDEITNAEQKPHSPQSPFDTSHLECAA
;
A
#
# COMPACT_ATOMS: atom_id res chain seq x y z
N MET A 1 -13.33 -5.35 22.11
CA MET A 1 -14.37 -4.89 21.16
C MET A 1 -14.80 -6.00 20.19
N ILE A 2 -13.91 -6.64 19.43
CA ILE A 2 -14.25 -7.67 18.42
C ILE A 2 -15.07 -8.82 19.05
N VAL A 3 -14.61 -9.39 20.19
CA VAL A 3 -15.32 -10.46 20.88
C VAL A 3 -16.74 -10.05 21.26
N GLY A 4 -16.95 -8.86 21.79
CA GLY A 4 -18.28 -8.36 22.12
C GLY A 4 -19.20 -8.22 20.89
N ALA A 5 -18.70 -7.68 19.78
CA ALA A 5 -19.42 -7.59 18.52
C ALA A 5 -19.81 -8.99 17.99
N THR A 6 -18.88 -9.94 18.08
CA THR A 6 -19.09 -11.34 17.65
C THR A 6 -20.20 -12.01 18.48
N VAL A 7 -20.19 -11.85 19.81
CA VAL A 7 -21.24 -12.39 20.67
C VAL A 7 -22.60 -11.78 20.35
N ILE A 8 -22.68 -10.46 20.19
CA ILE A 8 -23.92 -9.77 19.80
C ILE A 8 -24.40 -10.26 18.43
N GLY A 9 -23.48 -10.42 17.48
CA GLY A 9 -23.77 -10.96 16.15
C GLY A 9 -24.34 -12.36 16.23
N ALA A 10 -23.71 -13.27 17.01
CA ALA A 10 -24.14 -14.63 17.19
C ALA A 10 -25.56 -14.72 17.81
N VAL A 11 -25.83 -13.94 18.85
CA VAL A 11 -27.16 -13.89 19.50
C VAL A 11 -28.24 -13.38 18.53
N ASN A 12 -27.93 -12.34 17.77
CA ASN A 12 -28.87 -11.81 16.77
C ASN A 12 -29.09 -12.81 15.63
N GLY A 13 -28.04 -13.48 15.15
CA GLY A 13 -28.15 -14.52 14.14
C GLY A 13 -28.95 -15.72 14.60
N TYR A 14 -28.77 -16.17 15.87
CA TYR A 14 -29.55 -17.21 16.45
C TYR A 14 -31.06 -16.89 16.46
N ARG A 15 -31.41 -15.67 16.81
CA ARG A 15 -32.81 -15.19 16.81
C ARG A 15 -33.43 -15.08 15.42
N ARG A 16 -32.63 -14.63 14.43
CA ARG A 16 -33.07 -14.42 13.04
C ARG A 16 -33.14 -15.73 12.23
N GLY A 17 -32.26 -16.66 12.52
CA GLY A 17 -32.10 -17.90 11.77
C GLY A 17 -31.21 -17.76 10.54
N PHE A 18 -30.84 -18.89 9.94
CA PHE A 18 -29.90 -18.96 8.82
C PHE A 18 -30.37 -18.23 7.57
N TRP A 19 -31.60 -18.55 7.11
CA TRP A 19 -32.11 -18.04 5.84
C TRP A 19 -32.29 -16.53 5.83
N LEU A 20 -32.76 -15.99 6.94
CA LEU A 20 -32.93 -14.52 7.06
C LEU A 20 -31.59 -13.80 7.17
N SER A 21 -30.66 -14.37 7.95
CA SER A 21 -29.29 -13.83 8.06
C SER A 21 -28.55 -13.90 6.73
N LEU A 22 -28.68 -15.00 5.98
CA LEU A 22 -28.07 -15.16 4.66
C LEU A 22 -28.60 -14.10 3.68
N ALA A 23 -29.90 -13.94 3.57
CA ALA A 23 -30.50 -12.95 2.68
C ALA A 23 -30.06 -11.53 3.05
N GLN A 24 -29.98 -11.22 4.35
CA GLN A 24 -29.54 -9.93 4.86
C GLN A 24 -28.08 -9.65 4.52
N TYR A 25 -27.16 -10.61 4.72
CA TYR A 25 -25.74 -10.43 4.43
C TYR A 25 -25.43 -10.39 2.93
N VAL A 26 -26.15 -11.21 2.12
CA VAL A 26 -26.07 -11.10 0.66
C VAL A 26 -26.52 -9.72 0.19
N GLY A 27 -27.63 -9.21 0.72
CA GLY A 27 -28.09 -7.85 0.44
C GLY A 27 -27.06 -6.80 0.85
N LEU A 28 -26.44 -6.92 2.04
CA LEU A 28 -25.37 -6.04 2.52
C LEU A 28 -24.21 -5.98 1.52
N VAL A 29 -23.70 -7.14 1.11
CA VAL A 29 -22.56 -7.23 0.16
C VAL A 29 -22.92 -6.60 -1.17
N ILE A 30 -24.07 -6.91 -1.73
CA ILE A 30 -24.54 -6.32 -2.99
C ILE A 30 -24.65 -4.79 -2.84
N GLY A 31 -25.23 -4.31 -1.73
CA GLY A 31 -25.37 -2.89 -1.46
C GLY A 31 -24.03 -2.15 -1.32
N VAL A 32 -23.04 -2.75 -0.66
CA VAL A 32 -21.68 -2.21 -0.56
C VAL A 32 -20.98 -2.17 -1.93
N VAL A 33 -21.10 -3.25 -2.73
CA VAL A 33 -20.50 -3.29 -4.08
C VAL A 33 -21.12 -2.24 -4.99
N LEU A 34 -22.43 -2.12 -5.01
CA LEU A 34 -23.12 -1.07 -5.78
C LEU A 34 -22.76 0.33 -5.28
N GLY A 35 -22.66 0.51 -3.97
CA GLY A 35 -22.20 1.75 -3.35
C GLY A 35 -20.77 2.11 -3.77
N ALA A 36 -19.86 1.14 -3.82
CA ALA A 36 -18.48 1.35 -4.26
C ALA A 36 -18.40 1.76 -5.74
N ILE A 37 -19.20 1.14 -6.60
CA ILE A 37 -19.27 1.51 -8.02
C ILE A 37 -19.86 2.93 -8.19
N ALA A 38 -20.86 3.26 -7.40
CA ALA A 38 -21.57 4.54 -7.51
C ALA A 38 -20.84 5.71 -6.81
N ALA A 39 -19.94 5.45 -5.87
CA ALA A 39 -19.33 6.48 -5.02
C ALA A 39 -18.58 7.53 -5.83
N GLY A 40 -17.70 7.14 -6.74
CA GLY A 40 -16.94 8.07 -7.59
C GLY A 40 -17.86 8.97 -8.43
N PRO A 41 -18.69 8.41 -9.35
CA PRO A 41 -19.59 9.19 -10.17
C PRO A 41 -20.56 10.09 -9.37
N LEU A 42 -21.05 9.60 -8.23
CA LEU A 42 -21.97 10.36 -7.39
C LEU A 42 -21.29 11.57 -6.73
N LEU A 43 -20.06 11.39 -6.22
CA LEU A 43 -19.30 12.47 -5.59
C LEU A 43 -18.87 13.52 -6.62
N ASP A 44 -18.53 13.10 -7.83
CA ASP A 44 -18.21 14.01 -8.95
C ASP A 44 -19.44 14.81 -9.37
N TYR A 45 -20.63 14.17 -9.44
CA TYR A 45 -21.90 14.84 -9.74
C TYR A 45 -22.30 15.88 -8.68
N ILE A 46 -22.04 15.59 -7.40
CA ILE A 46 -22.34 16.51 -6.29
C ILE A 46 -21.25 17.60 -6.17
N GLY A 47 -20.13 17.50 -6.90
CA GLY A 47 -19.05 18.47 -6.88
C GLY A 47 -18.12 18.37 -5.67
N ILE A 48 -18.02 17.20 -5.04
CA ILE A 48 -17.11 16.97 -3.90
C ILE A 48 -15.73 16.53 -4.44
N HIS A 49 -14.85 17.53 -4.66
CA HIS A 49 -13.48 17.33 -5.14
C HIS A 49 -12.43 17.54 -4.05
N ASN A 50 -12.82 18.00 -2.86
CA ASN A 50 -11.90 18.23 -1.75
C ASN A 50 -11.26 16.93 -1.27
N PRO A 51 -9.92 16.83 -1.16
CA PRO A 51 -9.20 15.59 -0.83
C PRO A 51 -9.54 15.02 0.57
N VAL A 52 -10.05 15.84 1.48
CA VAL A 52 -10.48 15.40 2.82
C VAL A 52 -11.97 14.99 2.82
N ALA A 53 -12.81 15.71 2.09
CA ALA A 53 -14.26 15.47 2.06
C ALA A 53 -14.64 14.26 1.17
N ARG A 54 -13.87 13.99 0.11
CA ARG A 54 -14.15 12.92 -0.85
C ARG A 54 -14.12 11.51 -0.22
N PRO A 55 -13.10 11.11 0.57
CA PRO A 55 -13.10 9.84 1.29
C PRO A 55 -14.28 9.71 2.28
N LEU A 56 -14.60 10.77 3.01
CA LEU A 56 -15.73 10.77 3.95
C LEU A 56 -17.07 10.59 3.23
N GLY A 57 -17.25 11.26 2.09
CA GLY A 57 -18.40 11.09 1.22
C GLY A 57 -18.53 9.67 0.68
N ALA A 58 -17.42 9.06 0.26
CA ALA A 58 -17.41 7.69 -0.22
C ALA A 58 -17.80 6.69 0.87
N VAL A 59 -17.24 6.83 2.09
CA VAL A 59 -17.66 6.03 3.25
C VAL A 59 -19.17 6.14 3.49
N LEU A 60 -19.72 7.36 3.43
CA LEU A 60 -21.14 7.58 3.61
C LEU A 60 -21.97 6.84 2.55
N VAL A 61 -21.57 6.88 1.28
CA VAL A 61 -22.21 6.15 0.17
C VAL A 61 -22.16 4.64 0.41
N LEU A 62 -21.03 4.10 0.86
CA LEU A 62 -20.88 2.67 1.19
C LEU A 62 -21.81 2.26 2.34
N VAL A 63 -21.87 3.05 3.40
CA VAL A 63 -22.74 2.81 4.56
C VAL A 63 -24.22 2.85 4.17
N ILE A 64 -24.62 3.83 3.38
CA ILE A 64 -25.99 3.93 2.86
C ILE A 64 -26.31 2.74 1.96
N GLY A 65 -25.46 2.44 0.99
CA GLY A 65 -25.61 1.30 0.08
C GLY A 65 -25.74 -0.03 0.82
N GLY A 66 -24.82 -0.29 1.76
CA GLY A 66 -24.85 -1.48 2.59
C GLY A 66 -26.10 -1.58 3.46
N SER A 67 -26.53 -0.48 4.06
CA SER A 67 -27.74 -0.41 4.89
C SER A 67 -29.01 -0.68 4.09
N LEU A 68 -29.13 -0.06 2.90
CA LEU A 68 -30.23 -0.30 1.98
C LEU A 68 -30.27 -1.73 1.48
N GLY A 69 -29.11 -2.26 1.04
CA GLY A 69 -28.99 -3.63 0.58
C GLY A 69 -29.34 -4.64 1.69
N SER A 70 -28.86 -4.42 2.91
CA SER A 70 -29.19 -5.22 4.09
C SER A 70 -30.69 -5.20 4.40
N SER A 71 -31.33 -4.04 4.31
CA SER A 71 -32.77 -3.88 4.55
C SER A 71 -33.61 -4.59 3.49
N ILE A 72 -33.22 -4.47 2.21
CA ILE A 72 -33.86 -5.18 1.09
C ILE A 72 -33.69 -6.69 1.26
N GLY A 73 -32.48 -7.15 1.59
CA GLY A 73 -32.18 -8.56 1.85
C GLY A 73 -33.03 -9.11 2.99
N PHE A 74 -33.17 -8.34 4.08
CA PHE A 74 -34.05 -8.71 5.21
C PHE A 74 -35.51 -8.84 4.77
N ALA A 75 -36.03 -7.85 4.06
CA ALA A 75 -37.43 -7.86 3.57
C ALA A 75 -37.72 -9.02 2.61
N ALA A 76 -36.77 -9.35 1.72
CA ALA A 76 -36.87 -10.48 0.81
C ALA A 76 -36.70 -11.84 1.49
N GLY A 77 -35.87 -11.92 2.55
CA GLY A 77 -35.59 -13.15 3.29
C GLY A 77 -36.74 -13.59 4.21
N GLU A 78 -37.52 -12.64 4.75
CA GLU A 78 -38.59 -12.93 5.69
C GLU A 78 -39.69 -13.88 5.12
N PRO A 79 -40.25 -13.67 3.91
CA PRO A 79 -41.22 -14.58 3.33
C PRO A 79 -40.60 -15.96 3.00
N ILE A 80 -39.33 -15.98 2.57
CA ILE A 80 -38.59 -17.21 2.29
C ILE A 80 -38.51 -18.07 3.57
N ARG A 81 -38.06 -17.47 4.67
CA ARG A 81 -37.96 -18.13 5.98
C ARG A 81 -39.28 -18.65 6.43
N ARG A 82 -40.37 -17.88 6.37
CA ARG A 82 -41.71 -18.31 6.75
C ARG A 82 -42.17 -19.49 5.94
N ASN A 83 -41.92 -19.52 4.63
CA ASN A 83 -42.31 -20.62 3.76
C ASN A 83 -41.53 -21.93 4.06
N ILE A 84 -40.22 -21.80 4.34
CA ILE A 84 -39.36 -22.92 4.71
C ILE A 84 -39.78 -23.54 6.06
N LEU A 85 -40.02 -22.72 7.07
CA LEU A 85 -40.43 -23.17 8.38
C LEU A 85 -41.83 -23.81 8.38
N ARG A 86 -42.75 -23.34 7.54
CA ARG A 86 -44.07 -23.96 7.33
C ARG A 86 -43.98 -25.37 6.77
N LYS A 87 -42.90 -25.72 6.06
CA LYS A 87 -42.65 -27.06 5.52
C LYS A 87 -42.02 -28.04 6.53
N GLY A 88 -41.99 -27.71 7.81
CA GLY A 88 -41.56 -28.61 8.90
C GLY A 88 -40.04 -28.72 9.07
N ILE A 89 -39.25 -27.81 8.50
CA ILE A 89 -37.82 -27.75 8.78
C ILE A 89 -37.59 -27.27 10.22
N HIS A 90 -36.84 -28.06 10.99
CA HIS A 90 -36.59 -27.80 12.40
C HIS A 90 -36.03 -26.39 12.65
N THR A 91 -36.61 -25.70 13.62
CA THR A 91 -36.20 -24.33 13.99
C THR A 91 -34.80 -24.26 14.60
N MET A 92 -34.35 -25.34 15.26
CA MET A 92 -33.05 -25.41 15.94
C MET A 92 -31.86 -25.35 14.97
N PRO A 93 -31.80 -26.15 13.88
CA PRO A 93 -30.73 -26.00 12.88
C PRO A 93 -30.72 -24.63 12.20
N ASP A 94 -31.88 -24.01 11.94
CA ASP A 94 -32.00 -22.67 11.39
C ASP A 94 -31.36 -21.63 12.32
N SER A 95 -31.68 -21.71 13.64
CA SER A 95 -31.12 -20.76 14.63
C SER A 95 -29.64 -20.96 14.84
N VAL A 96 -29.11 -22.18 14.93
CA VAL A 96 -27.68 -22.48 15.06
C VAL A 96 -26.92 -22.02 13.81
N GLY A 97 -27.48 -22.35 12.64
CA GLY A 97 -26.89 -21.88 11.35
C GLY A 97 -26.86 -20.36 11.24
N GLY A 98 -27.89 -19.65 11.72
CA GLY A 98 -27.95 -18.20 11.79
C GLY A 98 -26.88 -17.61 12.72
N ALA A 99 -26.66 -18.24 13.89
CA ALA A 99 -25.60 -17.83 14.81
C ALA A 99 -24.21 -18.00 14.18
N ALA A 100 -23.94 -19.17 13.58
CA ALA A 100 -22.67 -19.45 12.91
C ALA A 100 -22.39 -18.49 11.76
N LEU A 101 -23.36 -18.27 10.87
CA LEU A 101 -23.24 -17.35 9.73
C LEU A 101 -22.99 -15.92 10.19
N SER A 102 -23.71 -15.46 11.21
CA SER A 102 -23.55 -14.10 11.74
C SER A 102 -22.20 -13.93 12.44
N THR A 103 -21.70 -14.95 13.11
CA THR A 103 -20.34 -14.95 13.68
C THR A 103 -19.29 -14.77 12.59
N ILE A 104 -19.37 -15.58 11.53
CA ILE A 104 -18.44 -15.50 10.39
C ILE A 104 -18.52 -14.12 9.72
N ALA A 105 -19.74 -13.62 9.49
CA ALA A 105 -19.93 -12.31 8.84
C ALA A 105 -19.36 -11.15 9.69
N VAL A 106 -19.55 -11.16 11.00
CA VAL A 106 -18.98 -10.13 11.89
C VAL A 106 -17.47 -10.23 11.94
N LEU A 107 -16.89 -11.42 12.02
CA LEU A 107 -15.44 -11.61 12.00
C LEU A 107 -14.84 -11.17 10.67
N ALA A 108 -15.47 -11.53 9.54
CA ALA A 108 -15.03 -11.09 8.21
C ALA A 108 -15.11 -9.57 8.06
N MET A 109 -16.16 -8.94 8.57
CA MET A 109 -16.29 -7.48 8.58
C MET A 109 -15.21 -6.82 9.46
N CYS A 110 -14.95 -7.35 10.66
CA CYS A 110 -13.90 -6.83 11.52
C CYS A 110 -12.51 -6.98 10.89
N TRP A 111 -12.25 -8.12 10.23
CA TRP A 111 -11.01 -8.36 9.51
C TRP A 111 -10.85 -7.39 8.33
N PHE A 112 -11.88 -7.23 7.51
CA PHE A 112 -11.88 -6.29 6.39
C PHE A 112 -11.66 -4.84 6.83
N LEU A 113 -12.41 -4.37 7.83
CA LEU A 113 -12.20 -3.04 8.39
C LEU A 113 -10.80 -2.90 9.02
N GLY A 114 -10.31 -3.96 9.68
CA GLY A 114 -8.96 -4.02 10.20
C GLY A 114 -7.92 -3.80 9.10
N LEU A 115 -8.02 -4.51 7.98
CA LEU A 115 -7.13 -4.31 6.83
C LEU A 115 -7.24 -2.89 6.26
N SER A 116 -8.44 -2.39 6.06
CA SER A 116 -8.67 -1.05 5.49
C SER A 116 -8.09 0.08 6.35
N PHE A 117 -8.07 -0.08 7.67
CA PHE A 117 -7.51 0.91 8.59
C PHE A 117 -6.09 0.59 9.08
N SER A 118 -5.52 -0.56 8.72
CA SER A 118 -4.14 -0.92 9.08
C SER A 118 -3.09 -0.01 8.43
N ASN A 119 -3.42 0.57 7.27
CA ASN A 119 -2.60 1.53 6.52
C ASN A 119 -3.18 2.96 6.58
N GLY A 120 -4.12 3.22 7.49
CA GLY A 120 -4.77 4.53 7.61
C GLY A 120 -3.88 5.61 8.24
N PRO A 121 -4.29 6.88 8.18
CA PRO A 121 -3.49 8.03 8.63
C PRO A 121 -3.26 8.08 10.14
N SER A 122 -3.98 7.27 10.93
CA SER A 122 -3.82 7.21 12.39
C SER A 122 -2.93 6.05 12.80
N GLN A 123 -1.70 6.36 13.14
CA GLN A 123 -0.69 5.39 13.58
C GLN A 123 -1.12 4.61 14.84
N GLU A 124 -1.84 5.24 15.77
CA GLU A 124 -2.35 4.58 16.98
C GLU A 124 -3.36 3.48 16.64
N VAL A 125 -4.25 3.75 15.66
CA VAL A 125 -5.24 2.77 15.18
C VAL A 125 -4.53 1.63 14.46
N ALA A 126 -3.59 1.93 13.57
CA ALA A 126 -2.79 0.92 12.86
C ALA A 126 -2.05 0.00 13.85
N GLN A 127 -1.39 0.55 14.87
CA GLN A 127 -0.71 -0.23 15.91
C GLN A 127 -1.65 -1.17 16.68
N GLN A 128 -2.84 -0.68 17.07
CA GLN A 128 -3.82 -1.52 17.77
C GLN A 128 -4.34 -2.67 16.90
N ILE A 129 -4.58 -2.40 15.62
CA ILE A 129 -4.98 -3.40 14.63
C ILE A 129 -3.88 -4.47 14.49
N GLN A 130 -2.66 -4.06 14.27
CA GLN A 130 -1.49 -4.93 14.10
C GLN A 130 -1.21 -5.79 15.35
N ARG A 131 -1.49 -5.29 16.56
CA ARG A 131 -1.34 -6.05 17.82
C ARG A 131 -2.51 -6.96 18.13
N SER A 132 -3.60 -6.91 17.39
CA SER A 132 -4.79 -7.71 17.65
C SER A 132 -4.57 -9.19 17.29
N THR A 133 -4.49 -10.06 18.28
CA THR A 133 -4.38 -11.51 18.08
C THR A 133 -5.53 -12.07 17.22
N VAL A 134 -6.75 -11.58 17.41
CA VAL A 134 -7.92 -12.01 16.62
C VAL A 134 -7.74 -11.68 15.16
N LEU A 135 -7.35 -10.44 14.82
CA LEU A 135 -7.14 -10.02 13.44
C LEU A 135 -5.98 -10.75 12.78
N ARG A 136 -4.87 -10.96 13.48
CA ARG A 136 -3.74 -11.76 12.98
C ARG A 136 -4.13 -13.21 12.70
N THR A 137 -4.92 -13.83 13.57
CA THR A 137 -5.39 -15.20 13.34
C THR A 137 -6.34 -15.27 12.15
N LEU A 138 -7.23 -14.27 11.99
CA LEU A 138 -8.12 -14.19 10.83
C LEU A 138 -7.32 -13.98 9.55
N ASP A 139 -6.34 -13.11 9.55
CA ASP A 139 -5.49 -12.80 8.39
C ASP A 139 -4.67 -14.02 7.93
N ALA A 140 -4.20 -14.83 8.88
CA ALA A 140 -3.47 -16.06 8.59
C ALA A 140 -4.33 -17.17 7.96
N VAL A 141 -5.65 -17.17 8.19
CA VAL A 141 -6.60 -18.21 7.74
C VAL A 141 -7.46 -17.71 6.57
N ALA A 142 -7.72 -16.42 6.48
CA ALA A 142 -8.57 -15.84 5.47
C ALA A 142 -7.94 -15.91 4.07
N PRO A 143 -8.72 -16.17 3.02
CA PRO A 143 -8.23 -16.05 1.65
C PRO A 143 -7.85 -14.59 1.37
N ARG A 144 -6.86 -14.39 0.50
CA ARG A 144 -6.45 -13.03 0.06
C ARG A 144 -7.67 -12.22 -0.39
N PRO A 145 -7.81 -10.95 0.05
CA PRO A 145 -8.97 -10.14 -0.30
C PRO A 145 -9.14 -10.03 -1.82
N PRO A 146 -10.36 -10.16 -2.36
CA PRO A 146 -10.62 -9.93 -3.77
C PRO A 146 -10.23 -8.52 -4.20
N GLY A 147 -9.79 -8.34 -5.47
CA GLY A 147 -9.30 -7.05 -5.99
C GLY A 147 -10.29 -5.87 -5.92
N PHE A 148 -11.64 -6.12 -5.82
CA PHE A 148 -12.60 -5.02 -5.64
C PHE A 148 -12.48 -4.35 -4.26
N LEU A 149 -11.97 -5.06 -3.24
CA LEU A 149 -11.75 -4.50 -1.90
C LEU A 149 -10.57 -3.52 -1.90
N ALA A 150 -9.60 -3.71 -2.77
CA ALA A 150 -8.52 -2.76 -2.97
C ALA A 150 -9.01 -1.37 -3.42
N ARG A 151 -10.07 -1.32 -4.23
CA ARG A 151 -10.72 -0.04 -4.60
C ARG A 151 -11.39 0.63 -3.41
N VAL A 152 -11.97 -0.14 -2.50
CA VAL A 152 -12.56 0.41 -1.27
C VAL A 152 -11.47 0.94 -0.34
N GLU A 153 -10.35 0.23 -0.22
CA GLU A 153 -9.19 0.66 0.55
C GLU A 153 -8.58 1.95 -0.02
N GLY A 154 -8.41 2.05 -1.34
CA GLY A 154 -7.93 3.28 -2.00
C GLY A 154 -8.85 4.48 -1.82
N ILE A 155 -10.17 4.25 -1.64
CA ILE A 155 -11.14 5.31 -1.35
C ILE A 155 -11.07 5.75 0.14
N LEU A 156 -10.76 4.81 1.05
CA LEU A 156 -10.75 5.04 2.50
C LEU A 156 -9.41 5.57 3.02
N GLY A 157 -8.31 5.29 2.33
CA GLY A 157 -6.96 5.66 2.73
C GLY A 157 -6.38 6.73 1.80
N GLY A 158 -6.05 7.90 2.33
CA GLY A 158 -5.07 8.78 1.69
C GLY A 158 -3.68 8.15 1.85
N VAL A 159 -3.35 7.12 1.07
CA VAL A 159 -2.09 6.41 1.19
C VAL A 159 -1.00 7.24 0.54
N THR A 160 0.02 7.59 1.31
CA THR A 160 1.22 8.33 0.85
C THR A 160 2.29 7.39 0.27
N PHE A 161 2.14 6.08 0.47
CA PHE A 161 3.03 5.02 -0.03
C PHE A 161 2.19 3.81 -0.48
N PRO A 162 2.62 3.07 -1.51
CA PRO A 162 1.99 1.81 -1.89
C PRO A 162 2.00 0.81 -0.73
N PRO A 163 0.91 0.05 -0.49
CA PRO A 163 0.87 -0.95 0.56
C PRO A 163 1.86 -2.09 0.26
N VAL A 164 2.79 -2.32 1.17
CA VAL A 164 3.83 -3.37 1.04
C VAL A 164 3.24 -4.77 1.17
N PHE A 165 2.26 -4.93 2.05
CA PHE A 165 1.63 -6.22 2.35
C PHE A 165 0.15 -6.19 1.96
N ALA A 166 -0.30 -7.29 1.37
CA ALA A 166 -1.73 -7.48 1.06
C ALA A 166 -2.59 -7.77 2.29
N GLY A 167 -1.95 -8.03 3.44
CA GLY A 167 -2.53 -8.29 4.75
C GLY A 167 -1.86 -7.45 5.83
N LEU A 168 -1.89 -7.96 7.05
CA LEU A 168 -1.19 -7.32 8.17
C LEU A 168 0.33 -7.49 8.01
N GLU A 169 1.07 -6.48 8.45
CA GLU A 169 2.53 -6.55 8.47
C GLU A 169 3.01 -7.77 9.28
N PRO A 170 3.97 -8.58 8.76
CA PRO A 170 4.46 -9.75 9.46
C PRO A 170 5.13 -9.37 10.78
N SER A 171 5.14 -10.29 11.75
CA SER A 171 5.94 -10.12 12.96
C SER A 171 7.41 -10.29 12.61
N LEU A 172 8.17 -9.20 12.74
CA LEU A 172 9.60 -9.18 12.52
C LEU A 172 10.38 -9.37 13.83
N PRO A 173 11.65 -9.80 13.77
CA PRO A 173 12.55 -9.77 14.92
C PRO A 173 12.60 -8.37 15.55
N ALA A 174 13.08 -8.29 16.80
CA ALA A 174 13.25 -7.02 17.47
C ALA A 174 14.10 -6.05 16.64
N PRO A 175 13.70 -4.76 16.54
CA PRO A 175 14.41 -3.77 15.75
C PRO A 175 15.83 -3.55 16.30
N LEU A 176 16.78 -3.35 15.39
CA LEU A 176 18.15 -3.02 15.72
C LEU A 176 18.32 -1.50 15.90
N PRO A 177 19.28 -1.06 16.74
CA PRO A 177 19.56 0.35 16.88
C PRO A 177 20.22 0.90 15.61
N VAL A 178 19.75 2.06 15.14
CA VAL A 178 20.40 2.79 14.04
C VAL A 178 21.82 3.25 14.45
N PRO A 179 22.75 3.44 13.50
CA PRO A 179 24.09 3.92 13.80
C PRO A 179 24.06 5.30 14.45
N ALA A 180 24.98 5.54 15.40
CA ALA A 180 25.10 6.82 16.07
C ALA A 180 25.62 7.92 15.13
N SER A 181 26.32 7.56 14.06
CA SER A 181 26.81 8.47 13.03
C SER A 181 26.82 7.77 11.67
N ILE A 182 26.41 8.51 10.65
CA ILE A 182 26.49 8.15 9.23
C ILE A 182 27.44 9.07 8.46
N ASP A 183 28.15 9.96 9.17
CA ASP A 183 29.08 10.90 8.55
C ASP A 183 30.37 10.19 8.11
N THR A 184 30.29 9.44 7.02
CA THR A 184 31.41 8.74 6.38
C THR A 184 31.73 9.32 5.00
N PRO A 185 32.95 9.14 4.48
CA PRO A 185 33.26 9.56 3.11
C PRO A 185 32.34 8.90 2.07
N GLY A 186 32.01 7.62 2.25
CA GLY A 186 31.13 6.88 1.34
C GLY A 186 29.72 7.46 1.28
N VAL A 187 29.08 7.67 2.44
CA VAL A 187 27.74 8.26 2.50
C VAL A 187 27.73 9.68 1.91
N ARG A 188 28.73 10.51 2.24
CA ARG A 188 28.84 11.85 1.65
C ARG A 188 29.03 11.82 0.14
N GLN A 189 29.81 10.88 -0.40
CA GLN A 189 29.99 10.70 -1.84
C GLN A 189 28.67 10.25 -2.50
N ALA A 190 27.98 9.26 -1.92
CA ALA A 190 26.68 8.82 -2.43
C ALA A 190 25.65 9.96 -2.45
N ALA A 191 25.60 10.76 -1.39
CA ALA A 191 24.69 11.90 -1.27
C ALA A 191 24.91 12.98 -2.37
N GLN A 192 26.13 13.13 -2.89
CA GLN A 192 26.39 14.06 -4.01
C GLN A 192 25.74 13.61 -5.31
N LEU A 193 25.46 12.29 -5.44
CA LEU A 193 24.96 11.69 -6.67
C LEU A 193 23.45 11.42 -6.64
N VAL A 194 22.83 11.42 -5.46
CA VAL A 194 21.37 11.28 -5.34
C VAL A 194 20.67 12.51 -5.92
N VAL A 195 19.61 12.29 -6.67
CA VAL A 195 18.86 13.34 -7.36
C VAL A 195 17.41 13.38 -6.90
N LYS A 196 16.81 14.57 -6.97
CA LYS A 196 15.36 14.73 -6.82
C LYS A 196 14.71 14.44 -8.17
N VAL A 197 13.76 13.52 -8.20
CA VAL A 197 12.94 13.18 -9.38
C VAL A 197 11.64 13.94 -9.30
N THR A 198 11.23 14.58 -10.42
CA THR A 198 9.96 15.28 -10.52
C THR A 198 9.22 14.91 -11.80
N GLY A 199 7.89 14.87 -11.72
CA GLY A 199 7.00 14.70 -12.86
C GLY A 199 5.71 15.47 -12.66
N THR A 200 5.07 15.91 -13.74
CA THR A 200 3.79 16.64 -13.70
C THR A 200 2.66 15.68 -14.03
N GLY A 201 1.71 15.52 -13.13
CA GLY A 201 0.58 14.61 -13.28
C GLY A 201 -0.16 14.42 -11.97
N CYS A 202 -1.13 13.53 -11.93
CA CYS A 202 -1.86 13.18 -10.72
C CYS A 202 -2.43 14.40 -9.94
N GLY A 203 -2.80 15.45 -10.67
CA GLY A 203 -3.34 16.68 -10.08
C GLY A 203 -2.30 17.67 -9.54
N GLY A 204 -0.99 17.45 -9.78
CA GLY A 204 0.06 18.34 -9.30
C GLY A 204 1.46 17.97 -9.75
N LEU A 205 2.44 18.37 -8.95
CA LEU A 205 3.84 17.99 -9.09
C LEU A 205 4.09 16.78 -8.18
N VAL A 206 4.45 15.65 -8.77
CA VAL A 206 4.90 14.47 -8.05
C VAL A 206 6.40 14.57 -7.84
N THR A 207 6.87 14.30 -6.64
CA THR A 207 8.28 14.34 -6.27
C THR A 207 8.73 13.06 -5.60
N GLY A 208 9.92 12.61 -5.96
CA GLY A 208 10.61 11.47 -5.35
C GLY A 208 12.11 11.68 -5.39
N SER A 209 12.84 10.62 -5.18
CA SER A 209 14.30 10.55 -5.25
C SER A 209 14.75 9.56 -6.31
N GLY A 210 15.99 9.62 -6.69
CA GLY A 210 16.63 8.67 -7.60
C GLY A 210 18.14 8.67 -7.43
N PHE A 211 18.79 7.67 -7.99
CA PHE A 211 20.25 7.56 -7.96
C PHE A 211 20.79 6.95 -9.25
N PRO A 212 22.02 7.33 -9.68
CA PRO A 212 22.60 6.86 -10.93
C PRO A 212 23.20 5.45 -10.79
N ILE A 213 23.01 4.63 -11.85
CA ILE A 213 23.63 3.32 -12.01
C ILE A 213 24.63 3.29 -13.19
N GLY A 214 24.95 4.45 -13.73
CA GLY A 214 25.88 4.59 -14.85
C GLY A 214 25.19 4.80 -16.21
N ASN A 215 25.98 5.14 -17.22
CA ASN A 215 25.53 5.33 -18.61
C ASN A 215 24.33 6.30 -18.78
N GLY A 216 24.11 7.22 -17.85
CA GLY A 216 22.98 8.15 -17.85
C GLY A 216 21.68 7.55 -17.34
N TYR A 217 21.71 6.34 -16.78
CA TYR A 217 20.52 5.75 -16.16
C TYR A 217 20.42 6.10 -14.69
N VAL A 218 19.23 6.53 -14.29
CA VAL A 218 18.85 6.85 -12.91
C VAL A 218 17.71 5.92 -12.51
N VAL A 219 17.89 5.23 -11.39
CA VAL A 219 16.86 4.38 -10.80
C VAL A 219 15.94 5.21 -9.92
N THR A 220 14.65 4.94 -9.97
CA THR A 220 13.63 5.47 -9.06
C THR A 220 12.50 4.45 -8.90
N ASN A 221 11.49 4.74 -8.07
CA ASN A 221 10.30 3.89 -8.01
C ASN A 221 9.34 4.17 -9.18
N ALA A 222 8.62 3.13 -9.61
CA ALA A 222 7.59 3.25 -10.64
C ALA A 222 6.44 4.16 -10.18
N HIS A 223 6.05 4.11 -8.90
CA HIS A 223 4.99 4.97 -8.36
C HIS A 223 5.33 6.47 -8.40
N VAL A 224 6.61 6.85 -8.45
CA VAL A 224 7.05 8.25 -8.56
C VAL A 224 6.76 8.82 -9.95
N VAL A 225 6.81 7.98 -10.99
CA VAL A 225 6.65 8.42 -12.39
C VAL A 225 5.32 7.99 -13.02
N SER A 226 4.54 7.15 -12.35
CA SER A 226 3.24 6.69 -12.84
C SER A 226 2.22 7.82 -12.94
N GLY A 227 1.49 7.91 -14.04
CA GLY A 227 0.48 8.96 -14.27
C GLY A 227 1.07 10.36 -14.44
N THR A 228 2.39 10.47 -14.70
CA THR A 228 3.08 11.74 -14.83
C THR A 228 3.80 11.89 -16.17
N SER A 229 4.17 13.11 -16.50
CA SER A 229 4.90 13.51 -17.71
C SER A 229 5.92 14.61 -17.37
N ASN A 230 6.72 15.04 -18.37
CA ASN A 230 7.72 16.10 -18.20
C ASN A 230 8.71 15.81 -17.06
N HIS A 231 9.25 14.59 -17.06
CA HIS A 231 10.17 14.18 -16.01
C HIS A 231 11.47 14.95 -16.05
N SER A 232 11.97 15.30 -14.89
CA SER A 232 13.29 15.90 -14.71
C SER A 232 13.95 15.40 -13.42
N VAL A 233 15.27 15.46 -13.40
CA VAL A 233 16.05 15.24 -12.19
C VAL A 233 16.76 16.52 -11.80
N GLU A 234 16.75 16.84 -10.52
CA GLU A 234 17.48 17.96 -9.95
C GLU A 234 18.63 17.41 -9.12
N THR A 235 19.85 17.79 -9.48
CA THR A 235 21.05 17.39 -8.74
C THR A 235 21.18 18.20 -7.45
N ARG A 236 22.01 17.73 -6.52
CA ARG A 236 22.32 18.47 -5.28
C ARG A 236 22.86 19.88 -5.52
N ALA A 237 23.53 20.09 -6.65
CA ALA A 237 24.01 21.41 -7.06
C ALA A 237 22.92 22.35 -7.62
N GLY A 238 21.66 21.86 -7.71
CA GLY A 238 20.53 22.61 -8.23
C GLY A 238 20.40 22.61 -9.76
N SER A 239 21.19 21.81 -10.48
CA SER A 239 21.03 21.64 -11.93
C SER A 239 19.82 20.78 -12.22
N VAL A 240 18.88 21.28 -13.03
CA VAL A 240 17.70 20.56 -13.49
C VAL A 240 17.97 19.98 -14.87
N LEU A 241 17.93 18.66 -14.99
CA LEU A 241 18.20 17.90 -16.21
C LEU A 241 16.94 17.20 -16.66
N ARG A 242 16.69 17.17 -17.99
CA ARG A 242 15.57 16.41 -18.55
C ARG A 242 15.80 14.92 -18.35
N ALA A 243 14.74 14.21 -18.03
CA ALA A 243 14.74 12.77 -17.88
C ALA A 243 13.63 12.13 -18.72
N GLU A 244 13.87 10.94 -19.25
CA GLU A 244 12.90 10.15 -19.99
C GLU A 244 12.78 8.77 -19.35
N VAL A 245 11.56 8.31 -19.06
CA VAL A 245 11.33 6.96 -18.55
C VAL A 245 11.66 5.98 -19.69
N VAL A 246 12.53 5.01 -19.45
CA VAL A 246 12.94 4.00 -20.44
C VAL A 246 12.63 2.58 -20.00
N TYR A 247 12.31 2.39 -18.74
CA TYR A 247 11.80 1.15 -18.17
C TYR A 247 10.81 1.45 -17.06
N PHE A 248 9.75 0.66 -16.98
CA PHE A 248 8.70 0.82 -15.99
C PHE A 248 8.13 -0.54 -15.60
N ASP A 249 8.14 -0.85 -14.30
CA ASP A 249 7.62 -2.09 -13.75
C ASP A 249 6.71 -1.79 -12.55
N SER A 250 5.40 -1.86 -12.78
CA SER A 250 4.39 -1.64 -11.74
C SER A 250 4.35 -2.74 -10.68
N ASP A 251 4.76 -3.95 -11.05
CA ASP A 251 4.69 -5.11 -10.18
C ASP A 251 5.86 -5.08 -9.17
N ARG A 252 7.06 -4.64 -9.59
CA ARG A 252 8.25 -4.51 -8.73
C ARG A 252 8.41 -3.13 -8.11
N ASP A 253 7.70 -2.13 -8.63
CA ASP A 253 7.83 -0.72 -8.24
C ASP A 253 9.21 -0.14 -8.54
N VAL A 254 9.74 -0.44 -9.73
CA VAL A 254 11.03 0.07 -10.23
C VAL A 254 10.85 0.76 -11.57
N ALA A 255 11.49 1.89 -11.76
CA ALA A 255 11.59 2.58 -13.04
C ALA A 255 13.03 3.03 -13.31
N LEU A 256 13.43 3.01 -14.60
CA LEU A 256 14.67 3.60 -15.06
C LEU A 256 14.39 4.86 -15.87
N LEU A 257 15.10 5.91 -15.52
CA LEU A 257 15.12 7.18 -16.24
C LEU A 257 16.42 7.28 -17.02
N TYR A 258 16.36 7.74 -18.25
CA TYR A 258 17.53 8.14 -19.02
C TYR A 258 17.74 9.65 -18.92
N VAL A 259 18.92 10.05 -18.48
CA VAL A 259 19.36 11.44 -18.28
C VAL A 259 20.66 11.66 -19.04
N PRO A 260 20.60 12.17 -20.28
CA PRO A 260 21.78 12.27 -21.16
C PRO A 260 22.98 12.99 -20.55
N ASP A 261 22.70 14.03 -19.75
CA ASP A 261 23.73 14.86 -19.13
C ASP A 261 24.28 14.32 -17.81
N TYR A 262 23.90 13.07 -17.43
CA TYR A 262 24.29 12.44 -16.16
C TYR A 262 25.05 11.12 -16.34
N VAL A 263 25.71 10.93 -17.49
CA VAL A 263 26.31 9.66 -17.93
C VAL A 263 27.51 9.19 -17.08
N ASN A 264 28.22 10.10 -16.42
CA ASN A 264 29.44 9.77 -15.65
C ASN A 264 29.18 9.47 -14.18
N ALA A 265 27.91 9.61 -13.72
CA ALA A 265 27.55 9.32 -12.35
C ALA A 265 27.19 7.84 -12.20
N VAL A 266 27.72 7.20 -11.16
CA VAL A 266 27.43 5.80 -10.84
C VAL A 266 27.54 5.57 -9.34
N LEU A 267 26.61 4.78 -8.79
CA LEU A 267 26.70 4.17 -7.47
C LEU A 267 26.71 2.66 -7.62
N ASP A 268 27.65 2.00 -6.97
CA ASP A 268 27.76 0.55 -6.99
C ASP A 268 26.64 -0.10 -6.17
N LEU A 269 26.13 -1.24 -6.64
CA LEU A 269 25.15 -2.05 -5.93
C LEU A 269 25.83 -3.12 -5.07
N GLY A 270 25.15 -3.60 -4.07
CA GLY A 270 25.59 -4.74 -3.28
C GLY A 270 24.57 -5.17 -2.23
N PRO A 271 24.62 -6.46 -1.86
CA PRO A 271 23.68 -7.03 -0.91
C PRO A 271 23.90 -6.53 0.51
N ALA A 272 22.85 -6.65 1.32
CA ALA A 272 22.91 -6.38 2.74
C ALA A 272 22.50 -7.59 3.57
N GLU A 273 23.09 -7.69 4.76
CA GLU A 273 22.71 -8.65 5.78
C GLU A 273 22.05 -7.94 6.98
N ARG A 274 21.38 -8.73 7.83
CA ARG A 274 20.85 -8.21 9.09
C ARG A 274 21.96 -7.53 9.90
N GLY A 275 21.75 -6.29 10.34
CA GLY A 275 22.69 -5.49 11.09
C GLY A 275 23.58 -4.61 10.20
N THR A 276 23.50 -4.68 8.88
CA THR A 276 24.18 -3.73 8.00
C THR A 276 23.71 -2.32 8.31
N GLN A 277 24.65 -1.48 8.70
CA GLN A 277 24.43 -0.06 9.02
C GLN A 277 24.65 0.81 7.79
N GLY A 278 23.90 1.90 7.70
CA GLY A 278 24.01 2.81 6.57
C GLY A 278 23.10 4.02 6.69
N ALA A 279 22.69 4.55 5.54
CA ALA A 279 21.82 5.71 5.45
C ALA A 279 20.78 5.56 4.35
N VAL A 280 19.60 6.14 4.58
CA VAL A 280 18.63 6.48 3.54
C VAL A 280 18.91 7.89 3.09
N ILE A 281 19.07 8.10 1.78
CA ILE A 281 19.34 9.41 1.18
C ILE A 281 18.19 9.76 0.23
N GLY A 282 17.66 10.99 0.34
CA GLY A 282 16.55 11.40 -0.53
C GLY A 282 16.07 12.83 -0.26
N TYR A 283 14.96 13.19 -0.89
CA TYR A 283 14.39 14.54 -0.90
C TYR A 283 13.00 14.56 -0.24
N PRO A 284 12.90 14.42 1.09
CA PRO A 284 11.63 14.35 1.80
C PRO A 284 10.74 15.57 1.54
N GLY A 285 9.49 15.33 1.14
CA GLY A 285 8.52 16.37 0.79
C GLY A 285 8.90 17.20 -0.46
N GLY A 286 9.85 16.72 -1.28
CA GLY A 286 10.41 17.46 -2.40
C GLY A 286 11.30 18.66 -1.97
N GLY A 287 11.62 18.74 -0.67
CA GLY A 287 12.48 19.76 -0.07
C GLY A 287 13.98 19.53 -0.31
N PRO A 288 14.84 20.05 0.57
CA PRO A 288 16.27 19.76 0.52
C PRO A 288 16.59 18.29 0.71
N GLU A 289 17.70 17.84 0.17
CA GLU A 289 18.24 16.52 0.40
C GLU A 289 18.45 16.26 1.90
N SER A 290 18.21 15.03 2.30
CA SER A 290 18.33 14.57 3.69
C SER A 290 18.92 13.17 3.75
N GLU A 291 19.85 13.00 4.66
CA GLU A 291 20.49 11.72 5.00
C GLU A 291 19.94 11.24 6.35
N GLN A 292 19.36 10.04 6.39
CA GLN A 292 18.77 9.48 7.62
C GLN A 292 19.50 8.20 8.01
N PRO A 293 19.94 8.05 9.29
CA PRO A 293 20.53 6.81 9.76
C PRO A 293 19.61 5.61 9.51
N ALA A 294 20.19 4.52 9.05
CA ALA A 294 19.47 3.29 8.77
C ALA A 294 20.24 2.06 9.25
N VAL A 295 19.48 1.00 9.57
CA VAL A 295 20.03 -0.34 9.79
C VAL A 295 19.07 -1.37 9.22
N VAL A 296 19.62 -2.42 8.61
CA VAL A 296 18.84 -3.52 8.03
C VAL A 296 18.44 -4.50 9.12
N ASP A 297 17.15 -4.68 9.35
CA ASP A 297 16.60 -5.67 10.29
C ASP A 297 16.51 -7.08 9.67
N GLY A 298 16.48 -7.17 8.35
CA GLY A 298 16.47 -8.44 7.61
C GLY A 298 15.88 -8.29 6.22
N ALA A 299 15.99 -9.35 5.43
CA ALA A 299 15.35 -9.50 4.12
C ALA A 299 14.17 -10.45 4.24
N ILE A 300 13.08 -10.16 3.53
CA ILE A 300 11.88 -11.00 3.48
C ILE A 300 11.25 -10.96 2.08
N GLU A 301 10.53 -12.04 1.73
CA GLU A 301 9.59 -12.01 0.62
C GLU A 301 8.26 -11.38 1.07
N ALA A 302 7.95 -10.20 0.56
CA ALA A 302 6.71 -9.49 0.86
C ALA A 302 5.64 -9.83 -0.18
N ALA A 303 4.57 -10.49 0.27
CA ALA A 303 3.39 -10.71 -0.55
C ALA A 303 2.48 -9.48 -0.45
N GLY A 304 2.53 -8.63 -1.44
CA GLY A 304 1.80 -7.36 -1.53
C GLY A 304 0.93 -7.25 -2.77
N ARG A 305 0.77 -6.03 -3.24
CA ARG A 305 0.09 -5.70 -4.49
C ARG A 305 0.98 -4.80 -5.35
N ASP A 306 0.65 -4.72 -6.65
CA ASP A 306 1.26 -3.75 -7.55
C ASP A 306 1.00 -2.31 -7.09
N ILE A 307 1.66 -1.33 -7.69
CA ILE A 307 1.52 0.09 -7.31
C ILE A 307 0.10 0.64 -7.49
N TYR A 308 -0.76 -0.06 -8.22
CA TYR A 308 -2.17 0.29 -8.44
C TYR A 308 -3.12 -0.46 -7.50
N ASN A 309 -2.59 -1.27 -6.59
CA ASN A 309 -3.34 -2.11 -5.67
C ASN A 309 -4.29 -3.10 -6.38
N GLN A 310 -3.95 -3.53 -7.61
CA GLN A 310 -4.82 -4.37 -8.47
C GLN A 310 -4.41 -5.82 -8.48
N LYS A 311 -3.11 -6.11 -8.65
CA LYS A 311 -2.58 -7.47 -8.78
C LYS A 311 -1.79 -7.90 -7.54
N PRO A 312 -1.89 -9.17 -7.13
CA PRO A 312 -0.99 -9.71 -6.12
C PRO A 312 0.42 -9.83 -6.70
N VAL A 313 1.41 -9.36 -5.96
CA VAL A 313 2.83 -9.42 -6.31
C VAL A 313 3.65 -9.90 -5.12
N THR A 314 4.82 -10.47 -5.40
CA THR A 314 5.82 -10.80 -4.38
C THR A 314 7.11 -10.09 -4.72
N ARG A 315 7.70 -9.38 -3.74
CA ARG A 315 8.94 -8.64 -3.87
C ARG A 315 9.90 -9.06 -2.77
N GLU A 316 11.17 -9.15 -3.07
CA GLU A 316 12.18 -9.25 -2.04
C GLU A 316 12.51 -7.86 -1.50
N ILE A 317 12.37 -7.70 -0.19
CA ILE A 317 12.55 -6.41 0.47
C ILE A 317 13.44 -6.51 1.71
N TYR A 318 14.19 -5.45 1.95
CA TYR A 318 14.79 -5.20 3.24
C TYR A 318 13.79 -4.49 4.15
N VAL A 319 13.67 -4.99 5.38
CA VAL A 319 13.05 -4.27 6.48
C VAL A 319 14.14 -3.47 7.15
N ILE A 320 13.94 -2.17 7.30
CA ILE A 320 14.95 -1.25 7.82
C ILE A 320 14.39 -0.39 8.96
N GLN A 321 15.23 -0.09 9.94
CA GLN A 321 14.97 1.01 10.86
C GLN A 321 15.53 2.29 10.25
N ALA A 322 14.65 3.19 9.87
CA ALA A 322 14.97 4.51 9.32
C ALA A 322 13.73 5.41 9.34
N ARG A 323 13.93 6.70 9.52
CA ARG A 323 12.87 7.70 9.38
C ARG A 323 12.67 8.09 7.93
N VAL A 324 11.74 7.48 7.27
CA VAL A 324 11.39 7.73 5.87
C VAL A 324 10.12 8.58 5.79
N ARG A 325 10.08 9.49 4.82
CA ARG A 325 8.94 10.37 4.53
C ARG A 325 8.62 10.34 3.04
N PRO A 326 7.38 10.73 2.62
CA PRO A 326 7.07 10.96 1.21
C PRO A 326 8.15 11.84 0.55
N GLY A 327 8.60 11.46 -0.65
CA GLY A 327 9.71 12.08 -1.35
C GLY A 327 11.06 11.35 -1.16
N ASN A 328 11.23 10.49 -0.14
CA ASN A 328 12.36 9.57 -0.06
C ASN A 328 12.21 8.37 -1.02
N SER A 329 11.00 8.10 -1.52
CA SER A 329 10.72 7.06 -2.52
C SER A 329 11.64 7.17 -3.73
N GLY A 330 12.24 6.06 -4.14
CA GLY A 330 13.24 6.01 -5.21
C GLY A 330 14.66 6.35 -4.76
N GLY A 331 14.83 6.85 -3.54
CA GLY A 331 16.14 7.11 -2.96
C GLY A 331 16.86 5.84 -2.53
N PRO A 332 18.20 5.82 -2.53
CA PRO A 332 18.96 4.66 -2.14
C PRO A 332 19.00 4.46 -0.62
N LEU A 333 18.95 3.20 -0.21
CA LEU A 333 19.54 2.75 1.04
C LEU A 333 21.02 2.44 0.74
N VAL A 334 21.95 3.12 1.38
CA VAL A 334 23.40 2.89 1.18
C VAL A 334 24.06 2.36 2.46
N ASP A 335 25.13 1.57 2.33
CA ASP A 335 26.00 1.22 3.45
C ASP A 335 26.93 2.40 3.83
N LEU A 336 27.71 2.25 4.89
CA LEU A 336 28.67 3.28 5.33
C LEU A 336 29.82 3.50 4.34
N GLN A 337 30.02 2.59 3.37
CA GLN A 337 30.96 2.72 2.27
C GLN A 337 30.38 3.43 1.05
N GLY A 338 29.06 3.68 1.04
CA GLY A 338 28.34 4.37 -0.04
C GLY A 338 27.83 3.45 -1.15
N ARG A 339 27.86 2.12 -0.96
CA ARG A 339 27.25 1.17 -1.89
C ARG A 339 25.74 1.13 -1.67
N VAL A 340 24.99 1.10 -2.74
CA VAL A 340 23.54 0.97 -2.70
C VAL A 340 23.14 -0.46 -2.38
N LEU A 341 22.38 -0.62 -1.31
CA LEU A 341 21.82 -1.88 -0.85
C LEU A 341 20.42 -2.12 -1.41
N GLY A 342 19.71 -1.04 -1.77
CA GLY A 342 18.35 -1.14 -2.26
C GLY A 342 17.69 0.22 -2.48
N ILE A 343 16.41 0.20 -2.90
CA ILE A 343 15.58 1.38 -3.18
C ILE A 343 14.53 1.52 -2.09
N VAL A 344 14.50 2.65 -1.40
CA VAL A 344 13.43 2.96 -0.45
C VAL A 344 12.12 3.21 -1.19
N PHE A 345 11.04 2.50 -0.81
CA PHE A 345 9.77 2.62 -1.52
C PHE A 345 8.56 2.78 -0.60
N ALA A 346 8.65 2.41 0.68
CA ALA A 346 7.51 2.46 1.59
C ALA A 346 7.93 2.57 3.06
N THR A 347 6.96 2.90 3.91
CA THR A 347 7.10 2.92 5.38
C THR A 347 6.12 1.96 6.02
N SER A 348 6.42 1.51 7.26
CA SER A 348 5.46 0.77 8.06
C SER A 348 4.30 1.68 8.46
N ALA A 349 3.09 1.16 8.33
CA ALA A 349 1.89 1.82 8.81
C ALA A 349 1.79 1.82 10.35
N SER A 350 2.43 0.85 11.00
CA SER A 350 2.32 0.63 12.44
C SER A 350 3.54 1.09 13.24
N GLN A 351 4.72 1.19 12.62
CA GLN A 351 5.98 1.53 13.29
C GLN A 351 6.64 2.76 12.63
N PRO A 352 6.72 3.91 13.33
CA PRO A 352 7.13 5.18 12.74
C PRO A 352 8.58 5.24 12.24
N ASP A 353 9.44 4.42 12.81
CA ASP A 353 10.87 4.38 12.48
C ASP A 353 11.23 3.13 11.64
N GLN A 354 10.21 2.38 11.15
CA GLN A 354 10.41 1.24 10.26
C GLN A 354 10.00 1.59 8.83
N ALA A 355 10.84 1.21 7.89
CA ALA A 355 10.60 1.41 6.46
C ALA A 355 11.03 0.16 5.67
N TYR A 356 10.78 0.20 4.37
CA TYR A 356 11.04 -0.91 3.46
C TYR A 356 11.82 -0.43 2.24
N ALA A 357 12.81 -1.22 1.85
CA ALA A 357 13.57 -1.00 0.62
C ALA A 357 13.52 -2.28 -0.25
N LEU A 358 13.33 -2.12 -1.55
CA LEU A 358 13.56 -3.19 -2.52
C LEU A 358 15.05 -3.57 -2.47
N THR A 359 15.37 -4.86 -2.60
CA THR A 359 16.76 -5.31 -2.57
C THR A 359 17.53 -4.88 -3.82
N ASP A 360 18.85 -4.96 -3.77
CA ASP A 360 19.73 -4.75 -4.93
C ASP A 360 19.45 -5.74 -6.08
N ASP A 361 18.97 -6.96 -5.77
CA ASP A 361 18.53 -7.93 -6.78
C ASP A 361 17.32 -7.43 -7.58
N GLU A 362 16.39 -6.72 -6.96
CA GLU A 362 15.24 -6.13 -7.66
C GLU A 362 15.69 -5.02 -8.63
N ILE A 363 16.74 -4.26 -8.29
CA ILE A 363 17.35 -3.25 -9.17
C ILE A 363 18.06 -3.95 -10.33
N THR A 364 18.91 -4.92 -10.04
CA THR A 364 19.69 -5.67 -11.03
C THR A 364 18.76 -6.37 -12.02
N ASN A 365 17.66 -6.95 -11.54
CA ASN A 365 16.65 -7.55 -12.39
C ASN A 365 16.01 -6.53 -13.36
N ALA A 366 15.77 -5.30 -12.92
CA ALA A 366 15.24 -4.23 -13.77
C ALA A 366 16.27 -3.78 -14.81
N GLU A 367 17.53 -3.62 -14.41
CA GLU A 367 18.63 -3.22 -15.29
C GLU A 367 18.87 -4.24 -16.42
N GLN A 368 18.71 -5.53 -16.15
CA GLN A 368 18.86 -6.61 -17.15
C GLN A 368 17.68 -6.69 -18.15
N LYS A 369 16.58 -6.01 -17.92
CA LYS A 369 15.46 -5.99 -18.86
C LYS A 369 15.75 -5.08 -20.05
N PRO A 370 15.18 -5.38 -21.23
CA PRO A 370 15.33 -4.53 -22.40
C PRO A 370 14.84 -3.10 -22.12
N HIS A 371 15.70 -2.13 -22.27
CA HIS A 371 15.41 -0.70 -22.21
C HIS A 371 16.29 0.08 -23.18
N SER A 372 15.80 1.19 -23.69
CA SER A 372 16.55 1.99 -24.67
C SER A 372 16.13 3.44 -24.60
N PRO A 373 17.10 4.37 -24.65
CA PRO A 373 16.82 5.81 -24.77
C PRO A 373 16.03 6.18 -26.03
N GLN A 374 16.12 5.36 -27.09
CA GLN A 374 15.39 5.58 -28.34
C GLN A 374 13.93 5.12 -28.29
N SER A 375 13.52 4.45 -27.22
CA SER A 375 12.14 3.96 -27.01
C SER A 375 11.66 4.36 -25.62
N PRO A 376 11.42 5.67 -25.37
CA PRO A 376 10.93 6.12 -24.08
C PRO A 376 9.53 5.49 -23.81
N PHE A 377 9.30 5.19 -22.54
CA PHE A 377 8.04 4.66 -22.05
C PHE A 377 7.15 5.83 -21.60
N ASP A 378 5.98 5.99 -22.23
CA ASP A 378 5.04 7.04 -21.85
C ASP A 378 4.22 6.63 -20.63
N THR A 379 4.46 7.30 -19.51
CA THR A 379 3.75 7.07 -18.24
C THR A 379 2.53 7.99 -18.05
N SER A 380 2.32 8.97 -18.93
CA SER A 380 1.29 10.00 -18.76
C SER A 380 -0.15 9.48 -18.81
N HIS A 381 -0.35 8.36 -19.51
CA HIS A 381 -1.65 7.70 -19.68
C HIS A 381 -1.94 6.64 -18.59
N LEU A 382 -0.95 6.35 -17.74
CA LEU A 382 -1.12 5.39 -16.65
C LEU A 382 -1.96 5.98 -15.51
N GLU A 383 -2.54 5.11 -14.71
CA GLU A 383 -3.19 5.51 -13.47
C GLU A 383 -2.15 6.11 -12.51
N CYS A 384 -2.59 7.02 -11.64
CA CYS A 384 -1.76 7.44 -10.53
C CYS A 384 -1.59 6.27 -9.57
N ALA A 385 -0.41 6.10 -8.99
CA ALA A 385 -0.18 5.10 -7.97
C ALA A 385 -1.08 5.35 -6.76
N ALA A 386 -1.52 4.26 -6.11
CA ALA A 386 -2.47 4.30 -5.01
C ALA A 386 -1.84 4.83 -3.71
#